data_83a216408f1bebd2b162eefbca4a3410
#
_entry.id   83a216408f1bebd2b162eefbca4a3410
#
_cell.length_a   1.000
_cell.length_b   1.000
_cell.length_c   1.000
_cell.angle_alpha   90.00
_cell.angle_beta   90.00
_cell.angle_gamma   90.00
#
_symmetry.space_group_name_H-M   'P 1'
#
loop_
_entity.id
_entity.type
_entity.pdbx_description
1 polymer ?
#
loop_
_entity_poly.entity_id
_entity_poly.type
_entity_poly.pdbx_seq_one_letter_code
_entity_poly.pdbx_strand_id
1 'polypeptide(L)'
;KKAGFETIIVNCNPETVSTDYDTSDKLYFEPLTLEDVLSIYKKEQPLGVIAQFGGQTPLNLSADLEKYGVKILGTSPEVIDMAEDRDLFRAMMDKLGIPMPEAGMAVDVDEALAIAEKIGYPVMVRPSYVLGGRGMEVVYDPENLRIYMEAAEGVTPDRPILIDRFLRHATECEADAISDGNHAFVPAVMEHIELAGVH
;
A
#
# COMPACT_ATOMS: atom_id res chain seq x y z
N LYS A 1 -18.61 12.47 -15.59
CA LYS A 1 -19.85 12.72 -16.35
C LYS A 1 -20.70 13.85 -15.75
N LYS A 2 -21.20 13.74 -14.51
CA LYS A 2 -22.07 14.79 -13.90
C LYS A 2 -21.42 16.17 -13.81
N ALA A 3 -20.08 16.24 -13.69
CA ALA A 3 -19.32 17.48 -13.65
C ALA A 3 -18.89 18.00 -15.03
N GLY A 4 -19.35 17.39 -16.13
CA GLY A 4 -19.06 17.80 -17.50
C GLY A 4 -17.74 17.26 -18.06
N PHE A 5 -17.10 16.30 -17.38
CA PHE A 5 -15.91 15.63 -17.88
C PHE A 5 -16.25 14.36 -18.67
N GLU A 6 -15.55 14.14 -19.77
CA GLU A 6 -15.48 12.85 -20.42
C GLU A 6 -14.58 11.92 -19.60
N THR A 7 -15.02 10.68 -19.40
CA THR A 7 -14.31 9.69 -18.58
C THR A 7 -13.78 8.57 -19.45
N ILE A 8 -12.49 8.24 -19.26
CA ILE A 8 -11.79 7.19 -20.01
C ILE A 8 -11.23 6.19 -19.00
N ILE A 9 -11.52 4.92 -19.18
CA ILE A 9 -10.95 3.84 -18.37
C ILE A 9 -10.02 3.00 -19.25
N VAL A 10 -8.86 2.66 -18.69
CA VAL A 10 -7.91 1.68 -19.23
C VAL A 10 -7.84 0.53 -18.24
N ASN A 11 -8.25 -0.66 -18.65
CA ASN A 11 -8.20 -1.86 -17.81
C ASN A 11 -8.30 -3.11 -18.68
N CYS A 12 -7.58 -4.17 -18.33
CA CYS A 12 -7.61 -5.45 -19.04
C CYS A 12 -8.38 -6.55 -18.29
N ASN A 13 -9.02 -6.23 -17.16
CA ASN A 13 -9.81 -7.20 -16.40
C ASN A 13 -11.29 -7.14 -16.81
N PRO A 14 -11.85 -8.20 -17.43
CA PRO A 14 -13.25 -8.21 -17.83
C PRO A 14 -14.25 -8.43 -16.68
N GLU A 15 -13.75 -8.82 -15.51
CA GLU A 15 -14.59 -9.22 -14.36
C GLU A 15 -14.74 -8.11 -13.32
N THR A 16 -14.65 -6.87 -13.73
CA THR A 16 -14.80 -5.72 -12.83
C THR A 16 -15.80 -4.71 -13.36
N VAL A 17 -16.55 -4.09 -12.46
CA VAL A 17 -17.56 -3.07 -12.78
C VAL A 17 -16.97 -1.89 -13.56
N SER A 18 -15.67 -1.60 -13.39
CA SER A 18 -15.01 -0.52 -14.14
C SER A 18 -14.97 -0.76 -15.65
N THR A 19 -15.05 -2.00 -16.10
CA THR A 19 -15.09 -2.37 -17.53
C THR A 19 -16.50 -2.59 -18.08
N ASP A 20 -17.52 -2.36 -17.28
CA ASP A 20 -18.91 -2.38 -17.79
C ASP A 20 -19.15 -1.24 -18.79
N TYR A 21 -19.95 -1.52 -19.81
CA TYR A 21 -20.16 -0.64 -20.97
C TYR A 21 -20.71 0.73 -20.63
N ASP A 22 -21.33 0.90 -19.48
CA ASP A 22 -21.99 2.14 -19.04
C ASP A 22 -21.21 2.90 -17.96
N THR A 23 -20.09 2.37 -17.48
CA THR A 23 -19.28 2.97 -16.40
C THR A 23 -18.53 4.20 -16.89
N SER A 24 -17.84 4.12 -18.03
CA SER A 24 -17.10 5.24 -18.63
C SER A 24 -17.70 5.69 -19.95
N ASP A 25 -17.21 6.81 -20.50
CA ASP A 25 -17.58 7.25 -21.85
C ASP A 25 -16.73 6.51 -22.90
N LYS A 26 -15.50 6.16 -22.53
CA LYS A 26 -14.58 5.36 -23.36
C LYS A 26 -13.92 4.29 -22.50
N LEU A 27 -13.82 3.08 -23.04
CA LEU A 27 -13.10 1.97 -22.45
C LEU A 27 -12.00 1.53 -23.41
N TYR A 28 -10.75 1.53 -22.92
CA TYR A 28 -9.62 0.89 -23.55
C TYR A 28 -9.34 -0.42 -22.82
N PHE A 29 -9.58 -1.52 -23.51
CA PHE A 29 -9.36 -2.86 -22.99
C PHE A 29 -7.94 -3.32 -23.35
N GLU A 30 -6.95 -2.69 -22.68
CA GLU A 30 -5.54 -2.84 -22.98
C GLU A 30 -4.75 -3.16 -21.70
N PRO A 31 -3.58 -3.78 -21.83
CA PRO A 31 -2.68 -4.00 -20.68
C PRO A 31 -2.28 -2.69 -20.00
N LEU A 32 -2.10 -2.74 -18.70
CA LEU A 32 -1.59 -1.61 -17.92
C LEU A 32 -0.06 -1.56 -17.98
N THR A 33 0.48 -1.36 -19.20
CA THR A 33 1.91 -1.11 -19.42
C THR A 33 2.16 0.39 -19.66
N LEU A 34 3.39 0.82 -19.45
CA LEU A 34 3.76 2.22 -19.67
C LEU A 34 3.48 2.65 -21.11
N GLU A 35 3.85 1.81 -22.08
CA GLU A 35 3.73 2.08 -23.50
C GLU A 35 2.28 2.20 -23.95
N ASP A 36 1.42 1.30 -23.48
CA ASP A 36 0.00 1.28 -23.84
C ASP A 36 -0.70 2.51 -23.27
N VAL A 37 -0.46 2.80 -21.97
CA VAL A 37 -1.06 3.98 -21.31
C VAL A 37 -0.57 5.28 -21.96
N LEU A 38 0.72 5.40 -22.29
CA LEU A 38 1.26 6.59 -23.00
C LEU A 38 0.67 6.74 -24.41
N SER A 39 0.43 5.62 -25.11
CA SER A 39 -0.19 5.65 -26.44
C SER A 39 -1.62 6.15 -26.37
N ILE A 40 -2.39 5.70 -25.39
CA ILE A 40 -3.75 6.16 -25.13
C ILE A 40 -3.75 7.63 -24.70
N TYR A 41 -2.86 8.01 -23.78
CA TYR A 41 -2.73 9.39 -23.31
C TYR A 41 -2.44 10.37 -24.46
N LYS A 42 -1.51 10.01 -25.37
CA LYS A 42 -1.19 10.80 -26.55
C LYS A 42 -2.35 10.92 -27.56
N LYS A 43 -3.15 9.84 -27.68
CA LYS A 43 -4.31 9.81 -28.57
C LYS A 43 -5.46 10.65 -28.03
N GLU A 44 -5.79 10.48 -26.77
CA GLU A 44 -6.98 11.08 -26.14
C GLU A 44 -6.74 12.49 -25.60
N GLN A 45 -5.49 12.87 -25.32
CA GLN A 45 -5.10 14.17 -24.76
C GLN A 45 -5.97 14.54 -23.54
N PRO A 46 -6.11 13.68 -22.52
CA PRO A 46 -6.95 13.96 -21.38
C PRO A 46 -6.37 15.08 -20.51
N LEU A 47 -7.19 15.63 -19.61
CA LEU A 47 -6.75 16.59 -18.60
C LEU A 47 -5.65 16.03 -17.69
N GLY A 48 -5.67 14.75 -17.44
CA GLY A 48 -4.69 13.99 -16.65
C GLY A 48 -5.16 12.57 -16.39
N VAL A 49 -4.40 11.85 -15.60
CA VAL A 49 -4.62 10.43 -15.26
C VAL A 49 -4.78 10.28 -13.76
N ILE A 50 -5.78 9.52 -13.33
CA ILE A 50 -5.95 9.08 -11.95
C ILE A 50 -5.41 7.65 -11.85
N ALA A 51 -4.37 7.46 -11.03
CA ALA A 51 -3.72 6.15 -10.86
C ALA A 51 -4.16 5.40 -9.58
N GLN A 52 -4.82 6.07 -8.64
CA GLN A 52 -5.06 5.56 -7.28
C GLN A 52 -6.11 4.45 -7.18
N PHE A 53 -7.09 4.40 -8.10
CA PHE A 53 -8.26 3.51 -7.96
C PHE A 53 -8.11 2.15 -8.65
N GLY A 54 -6.92 1.81 -9.10
CA GLY A 54 -6.67 0.57 -9.85
C GLY A 54 -5.77 -0.46 -9.13
N GLY A 55 -5.53 -0.28 -7.85
CA GLY A 55 -4.59 -1.12 -7.08
C GLY A 55 -3.13 -0.81 -7.40
N GLN A 56 -2.23 -1.74 -7.09
CA GLN A 56 -0.78 -1.52 -7.14
C GLN A 56 -0.24 -1.29 -8.56
N THR A 57 -0.81 -1.92 -9.57
CA THR A 57 -0.30 -1.82 -10.95
C THR A 57 -0.28 -0.39 -11.47
N PRO A 58 -1.38 0.39 -11.45
CA PRO A 58 -1.32 1.78 -11.89
C PRO A 58 -0.56 2.69 -10.91
N LEU A 59 -0.51 2.39 -9.61
CA LEU A 59 0.33 3.12 -8.67
C LEU A 59 1.81 3.02 -9.05
N ASN A 60 2.29 1.82 -9.36
CA ASN A 60 3.67 1.58 -9.78
C ASN A 60 4.03 2.29 -11.09
N LEU A 61 3.05 2.56 -11.96
CA LEU A 61 3.26 3.30 -13.21
C LEU A 61 3.28 4.82 -13.03
N SER A 62 2.77 5.35 -11.93
CA SER A 62 2.52 6.78 -11.75
C SER A 62 3.78 7.64 -11.91
N ALA A 63 4.88 7.24 -11.29
CA ALA A 63 6.15 7.95 -11.35
C ALA A 63 6.76 7.95 -12.76
N ASP A 64 6.67 6.82 -13.47
CA ASP A 64 7.18 6.73 -14.84
C ASP A 64 6.29 7.52 -15.81
N LEU A 65 4.98 7.46 -15.66
CA LEU A 65 4.06 8.29 -16.45
C LEU A 65 4.38 9.78 -16.29
N GLU A 66 4.62 10.25 -15.06
CA GLU A 66 4.98 11.64 -14.79
C GLU A 66 6.29 12.05 -15.48
N LYS A 67 7.33 11.20 -15.47
CA LYS A 67 8.60 11.41 -16.20
C LYS A 67 8.40 11.64 -17.71
N TYR A 68 7.38 11.00 -18.28
CA TYR A 68 7.00 11.19 -19.68
C TYR A 68 6.00 12.32 -19.92
N GLY A 69 5.77 13.17 -18.92
CA GLY A 69 4.95 14.37 -19.03
C GLY A 69 3.44 14.14 -18.87
N VAL A 70 3.04 12.99 -18.36
CA VAL A 70 1.65 12.72 -18.02
C VAL A 70 1.31 13.44 -16.72
N LYS A 71 0.24 14.20 -16.72
CA LYS A 71 -0.25 14.86 -15.50
C LYS A 71 -1.00 13.84 -14.65
N ILE A 72 -0.46 13.52 -13.49
CA ILE A 72 -1.16 12.70 -12.49
C ILE A 72 -2.12 13.59 -11.70
N LEU A 73 -3.38 13.16 -11.61
CA LEU A 73 -4.45 13.82 -10.86
C LEU A 73 -4.67 13.09 -9.53
N GLY A 74 -5.02 13.85 -8.51
CA GLY A 74 -5.18 13.31 -7.15
C GLY A 74 -3.86 13.31 -6.39
N THR A 75 -3.49 12.20 -5.75
CA THR A 75 -2.23 12.10 -5.00
C THR A 75 -1.05 12.07 -5.98
N SER A 76 -0.04 12.91 -5.72
CA SER A 76 1.17 12.96 -6.56
C SER A 76 2.01 11.69 -6.38
N PRO A 77 2.82 11.30 -7.40
CA PRO A 77 3.75 10.17 -7.28
C PRO A 77 4.69 10.27 -6.09
N GLU A 78 5.18 11.47 -5.75
CA GLU A 78 6.02 11.72 -4.58
C GLU A 78 5.31 11.35 -3.27
N VAL A 79 4.03 11.68 -3.13
CA VAL A 79 3.23 11.35 -1.93
C VAL A 79 2.87 9.87 -1.91
N ILE A 80 2.68 9.24 -3.07
CA ILE A 80 2.49 7.79 -3.18
C ILE A 80 3.75 7.07 -2.66
N ASP A 81 4.92 7.42 -3.14
CA ASP A 81 6.19 6.87 -2.69
C ASP A 81 6.39 7.06 -1.17
N MET A 82 6.08 8.26 -0.66
CA MET A 82 6.15 8.56 0.77
C MET A 82 5.19 7.68 1.62
N ALA A 83 4.04 7.33 1.08
CA ALA A 83 3.08 6.48 1.77
C ALA A 83 3.47 4.98 1.70
N GLU A 84 4.15 4.55 0.65
CA GLU A 84 4.53 3.15 0.42
C GLU A 84 5.90 2.80 1.00
N ASP A 85 6.84 3.74 0.99
CA ASP A 85 8.16 3.56 1.61
C ASP A 85 8.05 3.68 3.14
N ARG A 86 8.50 2.66 3.83
CA ARG A 86 8.36 2.56 5.30
C ARG A 86 9.14 3.62 6.05
N ASP A 87 10.33 3.93 5.59
CA ASP A 87 11.21 4.87 6.28
C ASP A 87 10.70 6.29 6.07
N LEU A 88 10.26 6.61 4.86
CA LEU A 88 9.62 7.88 4.54
C LEU A 88 8.29 8.05 5.30
N PHE A 89 7.47 6.99 5.33
CA PHE A 89 6.22 7.00 6.07
C PHE A 89 6.44 7.18 7.57
N ARG A 90 7.39 6.44 8.16
CA ARG A 90 7.75 6.58 9.58
C ARG A 90 8.23 7.99 9.89
N ALA A 91 9.13 8.55 9.09
CA ALA A 91 9.62 9.91 9.27
C ALA A 91 8.49 10.95 9.20
N MET A 92 7.51 10.71 8.34
CA MET A 92 6.32 11.57 8.25
C MET A 92 5.43 11.44 9.49
N MET A 93 5.17 10.22 9.98
CA MET A 93 4.39 10.00 11.20
C MET A 93 5.05 10.65 12.42
N ASP A 94 6.37 10.49 12.55
CA ASP A 94 7.15 11.12 13.62
C ASP A 94 7.05 12.65 13.56
N LYS A 95 7.18 13.24 12.36
CA LYS A 95 7.02 14.68 12.14
C LYS A 95 5.62 15.19 12.50
N LEU A 96 4.59 14.39 12.27
CA LEU A 96 3.20 14.71 12.59
C LEU A 96 2.84 14.39 14.04
N GLY A 97 3.72 13.73 14.79
CA GLY A 97 3.43 13.26 16.16
C GLY A 97 2.38 12.15 16.23
N ILE A 98 2.21 11.40 15.14
CA ILE A 98 1.27 10.27 15.07
C ILE A 98 2.00 9.02 15.58
N PRO A 99 1.49 8.36 16.63
CA PRO A 99 2.15 7.19 17.18
C PRO A 99 2.10 6.01 16.22
N MET A 100 3.23 5.31 16.10
CA MET A 100 3.36 4.06 15.37
C MET A 100 3.84 2.96 16.31
N PRO A 101 3.47 1.70 16.06
CA PRO A 101 4.07 0.57 16.78
C PRO A 101 5.59 0.57 16.61
N GLU A 102 6.29 0.22 17.68
CA GLU A 102 7.72 -0.04 17.60
C GLU A 102 7.99 -1.20 16.66
N ALA A 103 8.98 -1.06 15.80
CA ALA A 103 9.32 -2.04 14.78
C ALA A 103 10.81 -2.10 14.52
N GLY A 104 11.24 -3.19 13.90
CA GLY A 104 12.60 -3.37 13.40
C GLY A 104 12.65 -4.37 12.26
N MET A 105 13.75 -4.38 11.53
CA MET A 105 14.01 -5.34 10.45
C MET A 105 15.21 -6.21 10.87
N ALA A 106 15.07 -7.52 10.70
CA ALA A 106 16.10 -8.51 11.01
C ALA A 106 16.46 -9.33 9.78
N VAL A 107 17.74 -9.59 9.60
CA VAL A 107 18.25 -10.46 8.54
C VAL A 107 18.74 -11.81 9.07
N ASP A 108 18.80 -11.95 10.40
CA ASP A 108 19.14 -13.20 11.07
C ASP A 108 18.41 -13.36 12.41
N VAL A 109 18.62 -14.52 13.04
CA VAL A 109 17.97 -14.88 14.30
C VAL A 109 18.39 -13.99 15.47
N ASP A 110 19.67 -13.62 15.54
CA ASP A 110 20.21 -12.85 16.67
C ASP A 110 19.70 -11.41 16.63
N GLU A 111 19.67 -10.80 15.44
CA GLU A 111 19.05 -9.49 15.25
C GLU A 111 17.56 -9.53 15.59
N ALA A 112 16.84 -10.56 15.14
CA ALA A 112 15.42 -10.72 15.44
C ALA A 112 15.13 -10.79 16.93
N LEU A 113 15.91 -11.58 17.67
CA LEU A 113 15.78 -11.69 19.12
C LEU A 113 16.09 -10.37 19.82
N ALA A 114 17.14 -9.67 19.43
CA ALA A 114 17.52 -8.37 20.01
C ALA A 114 16.43 -7.31 19.78
N ILE A 115 15.83 -7.27 18.58
CA ILE A 115 14.73 -6.37 18.25
C ILE A 115 13.50 -6.70 19.08
N ALA A 116 13.10 -7.98 19.13
CA ALA A 116 11.92 -8.42 19.86
C ALA A 116 12.07 -8.20 21.38
N GLU A 117 13.26 -8.37 21.93
CA GLU A 117 13.53 -8.06 23.35
C GLU A 117 13.37 -6.58 23.63
N LYS A 118 13.83 -5.71 22.76
CA LYS A 118 13.69 -4.26 22.88
C LYS A 118 12.22 -3.82 22.76
N ILE A 119 11.49 -4.37 21.81
CA ILE A 119 10.07 -4.04 21.57
C ILE A 119 9.17 -4.61 22.67
N GLY A 120 9.49 -5.81 23.15
CA GLY A 120 8.69 -6.59 24.09
C GLY A 120 7.63 -7.46 23.39
N TYR A 121 7.49 -8.71 23.88
CA TYR A 121 6.50 -9.67 23.38
C TYR A 121 5.06 -9.33 23.79
N PRO A 122 4.05 -9.72 23.00
CA PRO A 122 4.16 -10.39 21.72
C PRO A 122 4.57 -9.46 20.60
N VAL A 123 5.23 -10.03 19.58
CA VAL A 123 5.57 -9.35 18.34
C VAL A 123 4.87 -9.99 17.15
N MET A 124 4.56 -9.20 16.14
CA MET A 124 4.15 -9.67 14.82
C MET A 124 5.40 -9.81 13.96
N VAL A 125 5.59 -10.97 13.37
CA VAL A 125 6.67 -11.22 12.41
C VAL A 125 6.11 -11.41 11.03
N ARG A 126 6.73 -10.80 10.03
CA ARG A 126 6.29 -10.89 8.64
C ARG A 126 7.46 -10.77 7.66
N PRO A 127 7.54 -11.61 6.63
CA PRO A 127 8.52 -11.45 5.57
C PRO A 127 8.23 -10.15 4.78
N SER A 128 9.27 -9.46 4.34
CA SER A 128 9.12 -8.18 3.61
C SER A 128 8.46 -8.31 2.23
N TYR A 129 8.40 -9.52 1.68
CA TYR A 129 7.98 -9.79 0.29
C TYR A 129 6.81 -10.76 0.16
N VAL A 130 5.93 -10.84 1.15
CA VAL A 130 4.77 -11.76 1.07
C VAL A 130 3.49 -10.97 0.85
N LEU A 131 2.76 -11.32 -0.20
CA LEU A 131 1.44 -10.77 -0.50
C LEU A 131 0.35 -11.55 0.27
N GLY A 132 -0.65 -10.83 0.76
CA GLY A 132 -1.86 -11.42 1.33
C GLY A 132 -1.68 -12.08 2.70
N GLY A 133 -0.77 -11.58 3.55
CA GLY A 133 -0.62 -12.04 4.94
C GLY A 133 -0.02 -13.44 5.10
N ARG A 134 0.44 -14.09 4.03
CA ARG A 134 1.10 -15.39 4.12
C ARG A 134 2.41 -15.28 4.89
N GLY A 135 2.61 -16.19 5.84
CA GLY A 135 3.81 -16.22 6.66
C GLY A 135 3.86 -15.14 7.76
N MET A 136 2.77 -14.41 8.00
CA MET A 136 2.65 -13.56 9.17
C MET A 136 2.28 -14.38 10.40
N GLU A 137 2.95 -14.13 11.52
CA GLU A 137 2.70 -14.85 12.77
C GLU A 137 2.85 -13.94 13.99
N VAL A 138 2.00 -14.15 14.98
CA VAL A 138 2.14 -13.51 16.29
C VAL A 138 2.97 -14.39 17.19
N VAL A 139 4.12 -13.90 17.58
CA VAL A 139 5.12 -14.64 18.39
C VAL A 139 5.12 -14.11 19.81
N TYR A 140 5.02 -15.01 20.77
CA TYR A 140 4.83 -14.66 22.18
C TYR A 140 6.09 -14.76 23.03
N ASP A 141 7.14 -15.41 22.55
CA ASP A 141 8.37 -15.66 23.28
C ASP A 141 9.58 -15.85 22.36
N PRO A 142 10.82 -15.81 22.89
CA PRO A 142 12.05 -15.93 22.10
C PRO A 142 12.22 -17.29 21.41
N GLU A 143 11.70 -18.37 21.99
CA GLU A 143 11.86 -19.72 21.42
C GLU A 143 11.03 -19.87 20.14
N ASN A 144 9.78 -19.43 20.17
CA ASN A 144 8.93 -19.42 18.99
C ASN A 144 9.46 -18.47 17.91
N LEU A 145 10.07 -17.33 18.30
CA LEU A 145 10.72 -16.45 17.33
C LEU A 145 11.91 -17.13 16.63
N ARG A 146 12.71 -17.86 17.38
CA ARG A 146 13.82 -18.64 16.81
C ARG A 146 13.33 -19.69 15.82
N ILE A 147 12.32 -20.46 16.20
CA ILE A 147 11.71 -21.46 15.32
C ILE A 147 11.17 -20.81 14.03
N TYR A 148 10.48 -19.69 14.14
CA TYR A 148 9.98 -18.96 12.99
C TYR A 148 11.11 -18.52 12.05
N MET A 149 12.16 -17.91 12.60
CA MET A 149 13.29 -17.41 11.82
C MET A 149 14.07 -18.53 11.14
N GLU A 150 14.22 -19.70 11.79
CA GLU A 150 14.87 -20.88 11.22
C GLU A 150 14.04 -21.52 10.10
N ALA A 151 12.72 -21.44 10.19
CA ALA A 151 11.79 -21.94 9.17
C ALA A 151 11.60 -20.96 8.00
N ALA A 152 11.93 -19.70 8.19
CA ALA A 152 11.77 -18.66 7.16
C ALA A 152 12.84 -18.82 6.07
N GLU A 153 12.41 -19.29 4.90
CA GLU A 153 13.28 -19.44 3.74
C GLU A 153 13.58 -18.08 3.07
N GLY A 154 14.84 -17.88 2.65
CA GLY A 154 15.24 -16.77 1.81
C GLY A 154 15.36 -15.43 2.52
N VAL A 155 15.58 -15.43 3.83
CA VAL A 155 15.93 -14.20 4.58
C VAL A 155 17.33 -13.74 4.16
N THR A 156 17.42 -12.53 3.66
CA THR A 156 18.67 -11.89 3.21
C THR A 156 18.59 -10.39 3.54
N PRO A 157 19.71 -9.66 3.47
CA PRO A 157 19.69 -8.20 3.63
C PRO A 157 18.69 -7.49 2.71
N ASP A 158 18.49 -8.03 1.49
CA ASP A 158 17.50 -7.52 0.54
C ASP A 158 16.07 -8.02 0.82
N ARG A 159 15.91 -9.00 1.70
CA ARG A 159 14.64 -9.62 2.09
C ARG A 159 14.57 -9.84 3.59
N PRO A 160 14.60 -8.78 4.39
CA PRO A 160 14.56 -8.90 5.83
C PRO A 160 13.18 -9.36 6.31
N ILE A 161 13.14 -9.84 7.55
CA ILE A 161 11.90 -10.06 8.30
C ILE A 161 11.59 -8.79 9.09
N LEU A 162 10.36 -8.35 8.99
CA LEU A 162 9.85 -7.25 9.79
C LEU A 162 9.31 -7.79 11.12
N ILE A 163 9.65 -7.12 12.20
CA ILE A 163 9.20 -7.41 13.55
C ILE A 163 8.54 -6.15 14.09
N ASP A 164 7.25 -6.24 14.34
CA ASP A 164 6.45 -5.13 14.87
C ASP A 164 5.89 -5.50 16.25
N ARG A 165 5.71 -4.51 17.13
CA ARG A 165 4.94 -4.71 18.36
C ARG A 165 3.50 -5.12 18.03
N PHE A 166 3.06 -6.25 18.56
CA PHE A 166 1.67 -6.66 18.40
C PHE A 166 0.78 -5.96 19.42
N LEU A 167 -0.20 -5.22 18.93
CA LEU A 167 -1.16 -4.50 19.77
C LEU A 167 -2.32 -5.42 20.17
N ARG A 168 -2.28 -5.90 21.41
CA ARG A 168 -3.38 -6.73 21.95
C ARG A 168 -4.65 -5.90 22.12
N HIS A 169 -5.78 -6.51 21.79
CA HIS A 169 -7.11 -5.90 21.95
C HIS A 169 -7.28 -4.56 21.20
N ALA A 170 -6.54 -4.37 20.12
CA ALA A 170 -6.73 -3.22 19.25
C ALA A 170 -8.04 -3.33 18.49
N THR A 171 -8.70 -2.20 18.28
CA THR A 171 -9.82 -2.05 17.34
C THR A 171 -9.25 -1.54 16.02
N GLU A 172 -9.51 -2.27 14.93
CA GLU A 172 -9.09 -1.88 13.59
C GLU A 172 -10.13 -0.97 12.97
N CYS A 173 -9.67 0.18 12.48
CA CYS A 173 -10.53 1.18 11.85
C CYS A 173 -9.90 1.66 10.54
N GLU A 174 -10.75 1.97 9.58
CA GLU A 174 -10.38 2.57 8.30
C GLU A 174 -11.08 3.90 8.09
N ALA A 175 -10.44 4.79 7.35
CA ALA A 175 -11.04 6.04 6.92
C ALA A 175 -10.51 6.44 5.54
N ASP A 176 -11.43 6.74 4.63
CA ASP A 176 -11.11 7.37 3.36
C ASP A 176 -11.16 8.89 3.48
N ALA A 177 -10.25 9.57 2.80
CA ALA A 177 -10.22 11.02 2.78
C ALA A 177 -10.07 11.58 1.38
N ILE A 178 -10.71 12.71 1.13
CA ILE A 178 -10.52 13.52 -0.07
C ILE A 178 -9.98 14.88 0.34
N SER A 179 -8.97 15.38 -0.38
CA SER A 179 -8.39 16.70 -0.12
C SER A 179 -8.35 17.56 -1.38
N ASP A 180 -8.59 18.85 -1.20
CA ASP A 180 -8.40 19.89 -2.22
C ASP A 180 -7.04 20.60 -2.12
N GLY A 181 -6.16 20.10 -1.22
CA GLY A 181 -4.85 20.67 -0.91
C GLY A 181 -4.86 21.65 0.26
N ASN A 182 -6.02 22.13 0.71
CA ASN A 182 -6.18 23.02 1.86
C ASN A 182 -7.02 22.38 2.97
N HIS A 183 -8.01 21.59 2.58
CA HIS A 183 -8.95 20.93 3.50
C HIS A 183 -9.03 19.45 3.17
N ALA A 184 -9.14 18.63 4.20
CA ALA A 184 -9.44 17.22 4.06
C ALA A 184 -10.88 16.94 4.52
N PHE A 185 -11.60 16.14 3.77
CA PHE A 185 -12.94 15.66 4.09
C PHE A 185 -12.91 14.16 4.30
N VAL A 186 -13.32 13.71 5.47
CA VAL A 186 -13.47 12.31 5.85
C VAL A 186 -14.97 12.05 6.03
N PRO A 187 -15.62 11.36 5.10
CA PRO A 187 -17.08 11.15 5.14
C PRO A 187 -17.51 10.22 6.28
N ALA A 188 -16.67 9.23 6.59
CA ALA A 188 -16.95 8.24 7.64
C ALA A 188 -15.65 7.59 8.12
N VAL A 189 -15.70 7.01 9.31
CA VAL A 189 -14.71 6.07 9.83
C VAL A 189 -15.41 4.73 10.00
N MET A 190 -14.79 3.67 9.51
CA MET A 190 -15.31 2.30 9.56
C MET A 190 -14.52 1.51 10.60
N GLU A 191 -15.22 0.93 11.56
CA GLU A 191 -14.66 -0.08 12.46
C GLU A 191 -14.86 -1.46 11.85
N HIS A 192 -13.81 -2.28 11.85
CA HIS A 192 -13.89 -3.64 11.35
C HIS A 192 -14.74 -4.52 12.25
N ILE A 193 -15.55 -5.40 11.67
CA ILE A 193 -16.37 -6.37 12.43
C ILE A 193 -15.48 -7.49 12.96
N GLU A 194 -14.46 -7.89 12.18
CA GLU A 194 -13.47 -8.89 12.55
C GLU A 194 -12.50 -8.33 13.61
N LEU A 195 -11.89 -9.23 14.34
CA LEU A 195 -10.80 -8.88 15.26
C LEU A 195 -9.58 -8.41 14.45
N ALA A 196 -8.86 -7.42 14.99
CA ALA A 196 -7.66 -6.90 14.35
C ALA A 196 -6.65 -8.00 13.98
N GLY A 197 -6.18 -7.96 12.71
CA GLY A 197 -5.28 -8.95 12.16
C GLY A 197 -5.94 -10.20 11.56
N VAL A 198 -7.26 -10.24 11.51
CA VAL A 198 -8.03 -11.28 10.78
C VAL A 198 -8.35 -10.75 9.38
N HIS A 199 -7.90 -11.47 8.37
CA HIS A 199 -8.14 -11.11 6.95
C HIS A 199 -8.85 -12.24 6.20
#